data_22deada4f445c5b48041769031a3aa10
#
_entry.id   22deada4f445c5b48041769031a3aa10
#
_cell.length_a   1.000
_cell.length_b   1.000
_cell.length_c   1.000
_cell.angle_alpha   90.00
_cell.angle_beta   90.00
_cell.angle_gamma   90.00
#
_symmetry.space_group_name_H-M   'P 1'
#
loop_
_entity.id
_entity.type
_entity.pdbx_description
1 polymer ?
#
loop_
_entity_poly.entity_id
_entity_poly.type
_entity_poly.pdbx_seq_one_letter_code
_entity_poly.pdbx_strand_id
1 'polypeptide(L)'
;MKIDNAVVLVTGANRGIGLAFVQELLARGASKVYAAARDPATLTLPGVHALRLDVNNPDDVAAAAALATDVTLVINNAGIAQPGGILDADSEAVARRIFETNFFGMLRISKAFAPILASQGGGALLNVLSVAPWVSGGGLAAYSASKSAAWSLTNALRIELAAQKTQVLALHMAYVDTDLTRGFDVPKSSPAAIVQRAIDALEAGLDEVLADELTAQIKAGLVAPRPSYLPQLA
;
A
#
# COMPACT_ATOMS: atom_id res chain seq x y z
N MET A 1 5.85 -14.92 6.54
CA MET A 1 4.61 -15.69 6.85
C MET A 1 4.15 -16.49 5.63
N LYS A 2 3.13 -17.37 5.72
CA LYS A 2 2.51 -18.03 4.55
C LYS A 2 1.11 -17.49 4.36
N ILE A 3 0.64 -17.48 3.10
CA ILE A 3 -0.73 -17.06 2.75
C ILE A 3 -1.74 -18.18 3.01
N ASP A 4 -1.34 -19.42 2.78
CA ASP A 4 -2.19 -20.56 3.11
C ASP A 4 -2.68 -20.46 4.56
N ASN A 5 -4.00 -20.55 4.75
CA ASN A 5 -4.70 -20.37 6.02
C ASN A 5 -4.61 -18.95 6.67
N ALA A 6 -4.03 -17.94 6.00
CA ALA A 6 -4.00 -16.59 6.53
C ALA A 6 -5.40 -15.95 6.55
N VAL A 7 -5.63 -15.07 7.54
CA VAL A 7 -6.77 -14.14 7.57
C VAL A 7 -6.27 -12.75 7.22
N VAL A 8 -6.78 -12.17 6.13
CA VAL A 8 -6.19 -10.98 5.54
C VAL A 8 -7.18 -9.83 5.47
N LEU A 9 -6.75 -8.64 5.87
CA LEU A 9 -7.44 -7.38 5.59
C LEU A 9 -6.77 -6.67 4.41
N VAL A 10 -7.55 -6.29 3.38
CA VAL A 10 -7.08 -5.49 2.25
C VAL A 10 -7.86 -4.18 2.21
N THR A 11 -7.18 -3.04 2.37
CA THR A 11 -7.81 -1.72 2.24
C THR A 11 -7.86 -1.26 0.78
N GLY A 12 -8.96 -0.61 0.35
CA GLY A 12 -9.14 -0.20 -1.05
C GLY A 12 -9.22 -1.39 -2.02
N ALA A 13 -9.94 -2.43 -1.62
CA ALA A 13 -9.99 -3.76 -2.26
C ALA A 13 -10.88 -3.86 -3.49
N ASN A 14 -11.65 -2.82 -3.83
CA ASN A 14 -12.70 -2.90 -4.84
C ASN A 14 -12.22 -2.75 -6.29
N ARG A 15 -10.96 -2.36 -6.53
CA ARG A 15 -10.38 -2.17 -7.88
C ARG A 15 -8.86 -2.18 -7.87
N GLY A 16 -8.28 -2.17 -9.06
CA GLY A 16 -6.82 -1.99 -9.26
C GLY A 16 -5.99 -3.01 -8.49
N ILE A 17 -4.93 -2.54 -7.84
CA ILE A 17 -3.99 -3.38 -7.08
C ILE A 17 -4.69 -4.06 -5.90
N GLY A 18 -5.61 -3.36 -5.22
CA GLY A 18 -6.36 -3.93 -4.09
C GLY A 18 -7.21 -5.14 -4.49
N LEU A 19 -7.92 -5.06 -5.62
CA LEU A 19 -8.68 -6.19 -6.17
C LEU A 19 -7.75 -7.34 -6.59
N ALA A 20 -6.62 -7.03 -7.21
CA ALA A 20 -5.63 -8.04 -7.58
C ALA A 20 -5.05 -8.76 -6.34
N PHE A 21 -4.81 -8.03 -5.23
CA PHE A 21 -4.45 -8.67 -3.95
C PHE A 21 -5.51 -9.65 -3.49
N VAL A 22 -6.77 -9.26 -3.46
CA VAL A 22 -7.87 -10.14 -3.04
C VAL A 22 -7.91 -11.42 -3.88
N GLN A 23 -7.80 -11.30 -5.20
CA GLN A 23 -7.79 -12.44 -6.12
C GLN A 23 -6.62 -13.39 -5.85
N GLU A 24 -5.41 -12.86 -5.72
CA GLU A 24 -4.20 -13.65 -5.47
C GLU A 24 -4.23 -14.34 -4.10
N LEU A 25 -4.72 -13.64 -3.07
CA LEU A 25 -4.84 -14.20 -1.72
C LEU A 25 -5.80 -15.39 -1.68
N LEU A 26 -6.96 -15.28 -2.33
CA LEU A 26 -7.90 -16.39 -2.46
C LEU A 26 -7.29 -17.56 -3.24
N ALA A 27 -6.59 -17.28 -4.34
CA ALA A 27 -5.91 -18.30 -5.15
C ALA A 27 -4.81 -19.04 -4.38
N ARG A 28 -4.14 -18.36 -3.41
CA ARG A 28 -3.09 -18.95 -2.54
C ARG A 28 -3.64 -19.60 -1.27
N GLY A 29 -4.94 -19.73 -1.11
CA GLY A 29 -5.53 -20.45 0.01
C GLY A 29 -5.66 -19.64 1.31
N ALA A 30 -5.75 -18.32 1.25
CA ALA A 30 -6.13 -17.53 2.42
C ALA A 30 -7.48 -18.04 2.97
N SER A 31 -7.56 -18.32 4.26
CA SER A 31 -8.77 -18.86 4.88
C SER A 31 -9.90 -17.84 4.96
N LYS A 32 -9.54 -16.55 5.01
CA LYS A 32 -10.48 -15.44 5.03
C LYS A 32 -9.86 -14.18 4.47
N VAL A 33 -10.61 -13.46 3.63
CA VAL A 33 -10.21 -12.14 3.12
C VAL A 33 -11.30 -11.12 3.47
N TYR A 34 -10.98 -10.20 4.36
CA TYR A 34 -11.73 -8.98 4.60
C TYR A 34 -11.38 -7.98 3.50
N ALA A 35 -12.21 -7.92 2.47
CA ALA A 35 -12.07 -6.93 1.42
C ALA A 35 -12.74 -5.63 1.88
N ALA A 36 -11.96 -4.55 2.01
CA ALA A 36 -12.45 -3.31 2.57
C ALA A 36 -12.52 -2.19 1.54
N ALA A 37 -13.66 -1.50 1.50
CA ALA A 37 -13.90 -0.32 0.67
C ALA A 37 -14.88 0.64 1.36
N ARG A 38 -14.90 1.91 0.92
CA ARG A 38 -15.85 2.92 1.41
C ARG A 38 -17.30 2.54 1.13
N ASP A 39 -17.54 1.92 -0.02
CA ASP A 39 -18.83 1.35 -0.38
C ASP A 39 -18.68 -0.17 -0.57
N PRO A 40 -19.17 -0.99 0.38
CA PRO A 40 -19.10 -2.45 0.31
C PRO A 40 -19.84 -3.05 -0.91
N ALA A 41 -20.83 -2.36 -1.47
CA ALA A 41 -21.56 -2.85 -2.64
C ALA A 41 -20.67 -2.94 -3.89
N THR A 42 -19.52 -2.27 -3.89
CA THR A 42 -18.52 -2.36 -4.97
C THR A 42 -17.62 -3.60 -4.88
N LEU A 43 -17.74 -4.38 -3.82
CA LEU A 43 -16.95 -5.59 -3.55
C LEU A 43 -17.74 -6.82 -4.03
N THR A 44 -17.73 -7.06 -5.33
CA THR A 44 -18.55 -8.08 -5.97
C THR A 44 -17.87 -9.45 -6.11
N LEU A 45 -16.61 -9.57 -5.72
CA LEU A 45 -15.86 -10.84 -5.83
C LEU A 45 -16.42 -11.85 -4.81
N PRO A 46 -16.78 -13.10 -5.25
CA PRO A 46 -17.25 -14.12 -4.34
C PRO A 46 -16.11 -14.63 -3.41
N GLY A 47 -16.49 -15.12 -2.24
CA GLY A 47 -15.52 -15.70 -1.28
C GLY A 47 -14.83 -14.67 -0.39
N VAL A 48 -15.26 -13.41 -0.41
CA VAL A 48 -14.73 -12.35 0.47
C VAL A 48 -15.72 -11.94 1.54
N HIS A 49 -15.22 -11.43 2.66
CA HIS A 49 -15.99 -10.71 3.65
C HIS A 49 -15.92 -9.21 3.32
N ALA A 50 -16.97 -8.68 2.69
CA ALA A 50 -17.05 -7.27 2.36
C ALA A 50 -17.12 -6.41 3.63
N LEU A 51 -16.25 -5.43 3.76
CA LEU A 51 -16.15 -4.57 4.93
C LEU A 51 -16.22 -3.09 4.52
N ARG A 52 -17.13 -2.34 5.16
CA ARG A 52 -17.12 -0.89 5.03
C ARG A 52 -15.90 -0.33 5.78
N LEU A 53 -15.06 0.43 5.09
CA LEU A 53 -13.90 1.07 5.68
C LEU A 53 -13.45 2.28 4.84
N ASP A 54 -13.64 3.47 5.38
CA ASP A 54 -12.91 4.65 4.96
C ASP A 54 -11.72 4.84 5.90
N VAL A 55 -10.50 4.72 5.37
CA VAL A 55 -9.27 4.88 6.16
C VAL A 55 -9.11 6.32 6.74
N ASN A 56 -9.88 7.27 6.22
CA ASN A 56 -9.92 8.65 6.71
C ASN A 56 -10.90 8.83 7.89
N ASN A 57 -11.79 7.85 8.12
CA ASN A 57 -12.77 7.90 9.21
C ASN A 57 -12.31 7.04 10.39
N PRO A 58 -11.96 7.63 11.56
CA PRO A 58 -11.54 6.86 12.74
C PRO A 58 -12.59 5.86 13.24
N ASP A 59 -13.88 6.17 13.12
CA ASP A 59 -14.96 5.28 13.57
C ASP A 59 -15.08 4.05 12.67
N ASP A 60 -14.95 4.21 11.34
CA ASP A 60 -14.91 3.08 10.41
C ASP A 60 -13.70 2.16 10.72
N VAL A 61 -12.54 2.76 11.04
CA VAL A 61 -11.33 2.01 11.41
C VAL A 61 -11.52 1.23 12.71
N ALA A 62 -12.11 1.87 13.73
CA ALA A 62 -12.41 1.22 14.99
C ALA A 62 -13.42 0.07 14.83
N ALA A 63 -14.48 0.28 14.06
CA ALA A 63 -15.47 -0.74 13.76
C ALA A 63 -14.86 -1.93 13.00
N ALA A 64 -14.00 -1.67 12.02
CA ALA A 64 -13.27 -2.70 11.26
C ALA A 64 -12.37 -3.53 12.19
N ALA A 65 -11.62 -2.90 13.08
CA ALA A 65 -10.75 -3.58 14.04
C ALA A 65 -11.55 -4.43 15.06
N ALA A 66 -12.70 -3.94 15.50
CA ALA A 66 -13.59 -4.67 16.41
C ALA A 66 -14.22 -5.91 15.75
N LEU A 67 -14.44 -5.88 14.43
CA LEU A 67 -15.01 -6.99 13.68
C LEU A 67 -13.95 -8.00 13.23
N ALA A 68 -12.80 -7.55 12.76
CA ALA A 68 -11.77 -8.37 12.13
C ALA A 68 -10.63 -8.71 13.13
N THR A 69 -10.99 -9.31 14.26
CA THR A 69 -10.08 -9.60 15.39
C THR A 69 -9.15 -10.80 15.15
N ASP A 70 -9.38 -11.55 14.09
CA ASP A 70 -8.61 -12.75 13.70
C ASP A 70 -7.57 -12.48 12.58
N VAL A 71 -7.37 -11.22 12.20
CA VAL A 71 -6.45 -10.84 11.12
C VAL A 71 -5.00 -11.17 11.45
N THR A 72 -4.33 -11.85 10.52
CA THR A 72 -2.89 -12.18 10.56
C THR A 72 -2.05 -11.42 9.54
N LEU A 73 -2.69 -10.79 8.54
CA LEU A 73 -2.04 -9.96 7.53
C LEU A 73 -2.89 -8.72 7.23
N VAL A 74 -2.29 -7.55 7.27
CA VAL A 74 -2.91 -6.30 6.84
C VAL A 74 -2.20 -5.77 5.59
N ILE A 75 -2.96 -5.48 4.54
CA ILE A 75 -2.47 -4.85 3.31
C ILE A 75 -2.99 -3.42 3.26
N ASN A 76 -2.12 -2.46 3.57
CA ASN A 76 -2.38 -1.04 3.44
C ASN A 76 -2.22 -0.63 1.98
N ASN A 77 -3.29 -0.81 1.20
CA ASN A 77 -3.31 -0.49 -0.22
C ASN A 77 -4.10 0.80 -0.54
N ALA A 78 -5.07 1.20 0.28
CA ALA A 78 -5.84 2.42 0.04
C ALA A 78 -4.94 3.64 -0.17
N GLY A 79 -5.13 4.33 -1.28
CA GLY A 79 -4.34 5.49 -1.64
C GLY A 79 -4.96 6.28 -2.78
N ILE A 80 -4.62 7.55 -2.85
CA ILE A 80 -5.04 8.46 -3.91
C ILE A 80 -3.85 9.22 -4.47
N ALA A 81 -3.97 9.64 -5.73
CA ALA A 81 -3.12 10.63 -6.36
C ALA A 81 -4.00 11.66 -7.05
N GLN A 82 -3.55 12.89 -7.08
CA GLN A 82 -4.15 13.95 -7.86
C GLN A 82 -3.02 14.72 -8.55
N PRO A 83 -3.03 14.82 -9.88
CA PRO A 83 -2.09 15.66 -10.60
C PRO A 83 -2.25 17.13 -10.22
N GLY A 84 -1.15 17.86 -10.21
CA GLY A 84 -1.08 19.30 -9.93
C GLY A 84 0.34 19.72 -9.56
N GLY A 85 0.65 20.99 -9.82
CA GLY A 85 1.92 21.61 -9.43
C GLY A 85 1.93 21.92 -7.94
N ILE A 86 3.11 21.86 -7.32
CA ILE A 86 3.23 22.23 -5.89
C ILE A 86 3.05 23.74 -5.64
N LEU A 87 3.18 24.54 -6.68
CA LEU A 87 3.01 26.00 -6.61
C LEU A 87 1.60 26.46 -7.09
N ASP A 88 0.71 25.52 -7.42
CA ASP A 88 -0.67 25.84 -7.78
C ASP A 88 -1.43 26.42 -6.57
N ALA A 89 -2.44 27.24 -6.85
CA ALA A 89 -3.17 27.97 -5.79
C ALA A 89 -3.88 27.06 -4.77
N ASP A 90 -4.29 25.86 -5.18
CA ASP A 90 -4.98 24.88 -4.33
C ASP A 90 -4.05 23.76 -3.82
N SER A 91 -2.75 23.85 -4.09
CA SER A 91 -1.78 22.78 -3.82
C SER A 91 -1.77 22.33 -2.35
N GLU A 92 -1.94 23.24 -1.39
CA GLU A 92 -2.00 22.89 0.04
C GLU A 92 -3.24 22.05 0.35
N ALA A 93 -4.41 22.41 -0.17
CA ALA A 93 -5.64 21.65 0.04
C ALA A 93 -5.57 20.26 -0.61
N VAL A 94 -4.97 20.16 -1.80
CA VAL A 94 -4.69 18.89 -2.49
C VAL A 94 -3.73 18.04 -1.66
N ALA A 95 -2.62 18.61 -1.18
CA ALA A 95 -1.65 17.90 -0.36
C ALA A 95 -2.29 17.35 0.92
N ARG A 96 -3.08 18.15 1.65
CA ARG A 96 -3.78 17.70 2.86
C ARG A 96 -4.66 16.47 2.59
N ARG A 97 -5.46 16.47 1.50
CA ARG A 97 -6.30 15.31 1.16
C ARG A 97 -5.48 14.08 0.82
N ILE A 98 -4.37 14.24 0.10
CA ILE A 98 -3.49 13.13 -0.27
C ILE A 98 -2.81 12.56 0.98
N PHE A 99 -2.27 13.41 1.87
CA PHE A 99 -1.66 12.97 3.12
C PHE A 99 -2.66 12.29 4.05
N GLU A 100 -3.89 12.81 4.12
CA GLU A 100 -4.95 12.22 4.94
C GLU A 100 -5.18 10.75 4.59
N THR A 101 -5.22 10.42 3.30
CA THR A 101 -5.42 9.04 2.86
C THR A 101 -4.13 8.22 2.89
N ASN A 102 -3.05 8.73 2.27
CA ASN A 102 -1.86 7.93 1.98
C ASN A 102 -0.95 7.74 3.20
N PHE A 103 -0.96 8.70 4.14
CA PHE A 103 -0.14 8.66 5.34
C PHE A 103 -0.98 8.42 6.59
N PHE A 104 -1.93 9.32 6.92
CA PHE A 104 -2.72 9.19 8.14
C PHE A 104 -3.66 7.99 8.10
N GLY A 105 -4.24 7.65 6.94
CA GLY A 105 -5.03 6.43 6.75
C GLY A 105 -4.21 5.18 7.03
N MET A 106 -3.00 5.08 6.46
CA MET A 106 -2.07 3.97 6.74
C MET A 106 -1.69 3.90 8.21
N LEU A 107 -1.40 5.04 8.85
CA LEU A 107 -1.07 5.12 10.27
C LEU A 107 -2.23 4.62 11.15
N ARG A 108 -3.47 5.06 10.89
CA ARG A 108 -4.67 4.64 11.64
C ARG A 108 -4.89 3.13 11.55
N ILE A 109 -4.84 2.58 10.35
CA ILE A 109 -4.98 1.13 10.13
C ILE A 109 -3.87 0.38 10.87
N SER A 110 -2.61 0.79 10.70
CA SER A 110 -1.48 0.14 11.37
C SER A 110 -1.62 0.16 12.89
N LYS A 111 -2.01 1.31 13.48
CA LYS A 111 -2.26 1.44 14.94
C LYS A 111 -3.40 0.55 15.42
N ALA A 112 -4.50 0.49 14.68
CA ALA A 112 -5.67 -0.29 15.07
C ALA A 112 -5.42 -1.80 15.00
N PHE A 113 -4.66 -2.25 14.02
CA PHE A 113 -4.43 -3.68 13.78
C PHE A 113 -3.12 -4.22 14.40
N ALA A 114 -2.17 -3.39 14.80
CA ALA A 114 -0.94 -3.85 15.47
C ALA A 114 -1.21 -4.71 16.72
N PRO A 115 -2.12 -4.35 17.65
CA PRO A 115 -2.45 -5.21 18.79
C PRO A 115 -3.18 -6.50 18.39
N ILE A 116 -3.97 -6.49 17.30
CA ILE A 116 -4.62 -7.68 16.77
C ILE A 116 -3.56 -8.64 16.23
N LEU A 117 -2.64 -8.16 15.40
CA LEU A 117 -1.51 -8.95 14.90
C LEU A 117 -0.69 -9.54 16.06
N ALA A 118 -0.41 -8.75 17.10
CA ALA A 118 0.29 -9.23 18.30
C ALA A 118 -0.46 -10.38 18.99
N SER A 119 -1.78 -10.30 19.11
CA SER A 119 -2.62 -11.35 19.72
C SER A 119 -2.64 -12.64 18.91
N GLN A 120 -2.36 -12.56 17.59
CA GLN A 120 -2.20 -13.71 16.69
C GLN A 120 -0.76 -14.25 16.65
N GLY A 121 0.13 -13.76 17.52
CA GLY A 121 1.52 -14.21 17.61
C GLY A 121 2.48 -13.50 16.65
N GLY A 122 2.08 -12.36 16.06
CA GLY A 122 2.87 -11.56 15.12
C GLY A 122 2.12 -11.25 13.82
N GLY A 123 2.38 -12.03 12.75
CA GLY A 123 1.74 -11.77 11.44
C GLY A 123 2.49 -10.75 10.60
N ALA A 124 1.78 -10.00 9.73
CA ALA A 124 2.45 -9.03 8.85
C ALA A 124 1.63 -7.78 8.53
N LEU A 125 2.36 -6.69 8.22
CA LEU A 125 1.88 -5.50 7.51
C LEU A 125 2.55 -5.44 6.14
N LEU A 126 1.77 -5.30 5.07
CA LEU A 126 2.26 -4.99 3.74
C LEU A 126 1.79 -3.59 3.37
N ASN A 127 2.73 -2.67 3.15
CA ASN A 127 2.45 -1.28 2.82
C ASN A 127 2.71 -1.03 1.33
N VAL A 128 1.66 -0.66 0.59
CA VAL A 128 1.74 -0.34 -0.83
C VAL A 128 2.26 1.09 -1.00
N LEU A 129 3.52 1.19 -1.38
CA LEU A 129 4.21 2.46 -1.57
C LEU A 129 4.27 2.86 -3.06
N SER A 130 5.45 3.13 -3.60
CA SER A 130 5.73 3.52 -4.98
C SER A 130 7.24 3.73 -5.17
N VAL A 131 7.71 4.12 -6.33
CA VAL A 131 9.01 4.79 -6.54
C VAL A 131 9.00 6.25 -6.07
N ALA A 132 7.81 6.83 -5.92
CA ALA A 132 7.59 8.23 -5.57
C ALA A 132 8.28 8.69 -4.25
N PRO A 133 8.56 7.82 -3.25
CA PRO A 133 9.41 8.18 -2.11
C PRO A 133 10.79 8.69 -2.49
N TRP A 134 11.33 8.24 -3.59
CA TRP A 134 12.71 8.50 -3.99
C TRP A 134 12.84 9.53 -5.09
N VAL A 135 11.82 9.64 -5.96
CA VAL A 135 11.82 10.56 -7.10
C VAL A 135 10.48 11.27 -7.19
N SER A 136 10.51 12.57 -7.42
CA SER A 136 9.30 13.37 -7.65
C SER A 136 9.05 13.51 -9.13
N GLY A 137 7.96 12.93 -9.62
CA GLY A 137 7.49 13.18 -10.99
C GLY A 137 6.86 14.57 -11.13
N GLY A 138 7.02 15.21 -12.29
CA GLY A 138 6.34 16.47 -12.60
C GLY A 138 4.81 16.33 -12.42
N GLY A 139 4.19 17.30 -11.75
CA GLY A 139 2.75 17.29 -11.49
C GLY A 139 2.26 16.29 -10.45
N LEU A 140 3.15 15.61 -9.70
CA LEU A 140 2.79 14.66 -8.64
C LEU A 140 3.51 14.93 -7.30
N ALA A 141 3.94 16.18 -7.06
CA ALA A 141 4.79 16.48 -5.90
C ALA A 141 4.11 16.16 -4.55
N ALA A 142 2.84 16.51 -4.38
CA ALA A 142 2.09 16.20 -3.15
C ALA A 142 1.93 14.68 -2.93
N TYR A 143 1.71 13.93 -4.01
CA TYR A 143 1.67 12.47 -3.96
C TYR A 143 3.03 11.91 -3.55
N SER A 144 4.11 12.34 -4.20
CA SER A 144 5.48 11.89 -3.89
C SER A 144 5.85 12.18 -2.43
N ALA A 145 5.57 13.39 -1.94
CA ALA A 145 5.78 13.75 -0.53
C ALA A 145 4.99 12.82 0.42
N SER A 146 3.73 12.52 0.12
CA SER A 146 2.92 11.62 0.93
C SER A 146 3.47 10.19 0.94
N LYS A 147 3.98 9.70 -0.18
CA LYS A 147 4.60 8.38 -0.27
C LYS A 147 5.98 8.33 0.41
N SER A 148 6.74 9.44 0.42
CA SER A 148 7.97 9.55 1.23
C SER A 148 7.66 9.47 2.72
N ALA A 149 6.62 10.17 3.19
CA ALA A 149 6.15 10.08 4.57
C ALA A 149 5.69 8.65 4.92
N ALA A 150 4.93 7.99 4.04
CA ALA A 150 4.48 6.61 4.21
C ALA A 150 5.66 5.61 4.23
N TRP A 151 6.70 5.84 3.44
CA TRP A 151 7.93 5.02 3.49
C TRP A 151 8.66 5.19 4.82
N SER A 152 8.81 6.43 5.31
CA SER A 152 9.39 6.69 6.62
C SER A 152 8.58 6.03 7.75
N LEU A 153 7.24 6.12 7.69
CA LEU A 153 6.34 5.42 8.61
C LEU A 153 6.54 3.90 8.56
N THR A 154 6.68 3.32 7.36
CA THR A 154 6.91 1.88 7.18
C THR A 154 8.20 1.44 7.86
N ASN A 155 9.26 2.24 7.76
CA ASN A 155 10.53 1.96 8.43
C ASN A 155 10.41 2.06 9.96
N ALA A 156 9.66 3.04 10.49
CA ALA A 156 9.39 3.15 11.92
C ALA A 156 8.57 1.96 12.43
N LEU A 157 7.51 1.56 11.73
CA LEU A 157 6.68 0.40 12.07
C LEU A 157 7.50 -0.89 12.10
N ARG A 158 8.49 -1.06 11.23
CA ARG A 158 9.37 -2.22 11.22
C ARG A 158 10.17 -2.32 12.52
N ILE A 159 10.62 -1.19 13.05
CA ILE A 159 11.36 -1.12 14.34
C ILE A 159 10.39 -1.39 15.50
N GLU A 160 9.26 -0.68 15.54
CA GLU A 160 8.33 -0.72 16.67
C GLU A 160 7.64 -2.09 16.82
N LEU A 161 7.35 -2.76 15.71
CA LEU A 161 6.63 -4.04 15.70
C LEU A 161 7.54 -5.28 15.74
N ALA A 162 8.87 -5.08 15.74
CA ALA A 162 9.84 -6.18 15.78
C ALA A 162 9.68 -7.06 17.03
N ALA A 163 9.47 -6.45 18.21
CA ALA A 163 9.33 -7.18 19.48
C ALA A 163 8.11 -8.11 19.49
N GLN A 164 7.02 -7.74 18.78
CA GLN A 164 5.83 -8.59 18.64
C GLN A 164 5.90 -9.56 17.45
N LYS A 165 7.06 -9.64 16.75
CA LYS A 165 7.30 -10.51 15.58
C LYS A 165 6.39 -10.23 14.38
N THR A 166 5.94 -9.00 14.21
CA THR A 166 5.19 -8.59 13.03
C THR A 166 6.16 -8.20 11.90
N GLN A 167 6.11 -8.93 10.79
CA GLN A 167 6.85 -8.58 9.58
C GLN A 167 6.27 -7.32 8.96
N VAL A 168 7.10 -6.39 8.49
CA VAL A 168 6.65 -5.19 7.79
C VAL A 168 7.31 -5.10 6.42
N LEU A 169 6.54 -5.37 5.36
CA LEU A 169 6.99 -5.35 3.98
C LEU A 169 6.64 -4.03 3.30
N ALA A 170 7.64 -3.37 2.71
CA ALA A 170 7.48 -2.23 1.82
C ALA A 170 7.36 -2.71 0.36
N LEU A 171 6.23 -2.46 -0.29
CA LEU A 171 6.06 -2.75 -1.72
C LEU A 171 6.29 -1.48 -2.55
N HIS A 172 7.34 -1.47 -3.34
CA HIS A 172 7.65 -0.39 -4.28
C HIS A 172 7.38 -0.82 -5.72
N MET A 173 6.72 0.06 -6.48
CA MET A 173 6.44 -0.12 -7.90
C MET A 173 6.42 1.24 -8.63
N ALA A 174 6.61 1.22 -9.93
CA ALA A 174 6.46 2.37 -10.80
C ALA A 174 5.01 2.47 -11.32
N TYR A 175 4.81 2.40 -12.64
CA TYR A 175 3.47 2.52 -13.23
C TYR A 175 2.78 1.16 -13.33
N VAL A 176 1.59 1.07 -12.73
CA VAL A 176 0.74 -0.12 -12.77
C VAL A 176 -0.54 0.22 -13.52
N ASP A 177 -1.01 -0.66 -14.40
CA ASP A 177 -2.21 -0.45 -15.20
C ASP A 177 -3.48 -0.46 -14.33
N THR A 178 -3.86 0.74 -13.91
CA THR A 178 -5.00 1.02 -13.03
C THR A 178 -5.63 2.35 -13.40
N ASP A 179 -6.80 2.64 -12.81
CA ASP A 179 -7.45 3.96 -12.98
C ASP A 179 -6.54 5.12 -12.58
N LEU A 180 -5.70 4.93 -11.57
CA LEU A 180 -4.80 5.97 -11.05
C LEU A 180 -3.75 6.40 -12.08
N THR A 181 -3.38 5.50 -12.96
CA THR A 181 -2.35 5.75 -14.00
C THR A 181 -2.93 5.85 -15.42
N ARG A 182 -4.27 5.86 -15.58
CA ARG A 182 -4.93 5.87 -16.89
C ARG A 182 -4.45 7.01 -17.81
N GLY A 183 -4.17 8.19 -17.25
CA GLY A 183 -3.75 9.36 -18.00
C GLY A 183 -2.25 9.40 -18.41
N PHE A 184 -1.46 8.37 -18.03
CA PHE A 184 -0.03 8.33 -18.37
C PHE A 184 0.20 7.40 -19.56
N ASP A 185 0.81 7.90 -20.61
CA ASP A 185 1.22 7.13 -21.79
C ASP A 185 2.66 6.61 -21.60
N VAL A 186 2.80 5.60 -20.78
CA VAL A 186 4.07 4.95 -20.43
C VAL A 186 3.86 3.43 -20.29
N PRO A 187 4.92 2.61 -20.43
CA PRO A 187 4.84 1.18 -20.11
C PRO A 187 4.36 0.95 -18.68
N LYS A 188 3.41 0.04 -18.49
CA LYS A 188 2.80 -0.27 -17.20
C LYS A 188 2.89 -1.76 -16.91
N SER A 189 3.16 -2.07 -15.65
CA SER A 189 3.05 -3.45 -15.17
C SER A 189 1.58 -3.82 -14.92
N SER A 190 1.23 -5.09 -15.09
CA SER A 190 -0.11 -5.54 -14.69
C SER A 190 -0.24 -5.60 -13.17
N PRO A 191 -1.43 -5.29 -12.60
CA PRO A 191 -1.68 -5.45 -11.16
C PRO A 191 -1.35 -6.86 -10.65
N ALA A 192 -1.68 -7.89 -11.41
CA ALA A 192 -1.40 -9.28 -11.06
C ALA A 192 0.11 -9.55 -10.90
N ALA A 193 0.94 -9.10 -11.84
CA ALA A 193 2.38 -9.31 -11.76
C ALA A 193 3.02 -8.61 -10.55
N ILE A 194 2.56 -7.39 -10.22
CA ILE A 194 3.00 -6.66 -9.02
C ILE A 194 2.63 -7.41 -7.75
N VAL A 195 1.38 -7.87 -7.67
CA VAL A 195 0.86 -8.55 -6.49
C VAL A 195 1.55 -9.89 -6.27
N GLN A 196 1.75 -10.70 -7.32
CA GLN A 196 2.48 -11.97 -7.21
C GLN A 196 3.86 -11.76 -6.60
N ARG A 197 4.65 -10.79 -7.11
CA ARG A 197 5.97 -10.47 -6.55
C ARG A 197 5.91 -10.00 -5.11
N ALA A 198 4.88 -9.20 -4.75
CA ALA A 198 4.70 -8.72 -3.39
C ALA A 198 4.41 -9.89 -2.42
N ILE A 199 3.55 -10.81 -2.80
CA ILE A 199 3.21 -11.97 -1.96
C ILE A 199 4.39 -12.94 -1.87
N ASP A 200 5.11 -13.21 -2.98
CA ASP A 200 6.32 -14.03 -2.97
C ASP A 200 7.39 -13.45 -2.00
N ALA A 201 7.59 -12.13 -2.04
CA ALA A 201 8.51 -11.44 -1.14
C ALA A 201 8.06 -11.55 0.34
N LEU A 202 6.76 -11.40 0.60
CA LEU A 202 6.19 -11.55 1.92
C LEU A 202 6.42 -12.97 2.46
N GLU A 203 6.15 -13.99 1.66
CA GLU A 203 6.34 -15.40 2.03
C GLU A 203 7.82 -15.78 2.20
N ALA A 204 8.71 -15.10 1.48
CA ALA A 204 10.16 -15.22 1.63
C ALA A 204 10.70 -14.48 2.88
N GLY A 205 9.87 -13.73 3.59
CA GLY A 205 10.28 -12.99 4.80
C GLY A 205 11.09 -11.72 4.49
N LEU A 206 10.93 -11.14 3.29
CA LEU A 206 11.64 -9.92 2.93
C LEU A 206 11.01 -8.69 3.59
N ASP A 207 11.80 -7.64 3.78
CA ASP A 207 11.37 -6.35 4.33
C ASP A 207 10.97 -5.35 3.24
N GLU A 208 11.42 -5.57 2.01
CA GLU A 208 11.18 -4.69 0.88
C GLU A 208 11.16 -5.48 -0.42
N VAL A 209 10.31 -5.05 -1.35
CA VAL A 209 10.26 -5.59 -2.71
C VAL A 209 10.18 -4.47 -3.75
N LEU A 210 11.02 -4.57 -4.77
CA LEU A 210 11.03 -3.74 -5.97
C LEU A 210 10.31 -4.52 -7.06
N ALA A 211 9.03 -4.20 -7.28
CA ALA A 211 8.14 -5.09 -8.02
C ALA A 211 8.24 -4.98 -9.55
N ASP A 212 9.05 -4.07 -10.07
CA ASP A 212 9.32 -3.93 -11.50
C ASP A 212 10.74 -3.42 -11.76
N GLU A 213 11.20 -3.58 -13.00
CA GLU A 213 12.56 -3.23 -13.41
C GLU A 213 12.85 -1.73 -13.28
N LEU A 214 11.89 -0.87 -13.64
CA LEU A 214 12.06 0.58 -13.52
C LEU A 214 12.27 1.00 -12.06
N THR A 215 11.52 0.39 -11.15
CA THR A 215 11.69 0.58 -9.70
C THR A 215 13.09 0.19 -9.24
N ALA A 216 13.59 -0.95 -9.69
CA ALA A 216 14.94 -1.42 -9.37
C ALA A 216 16.02 -0.47 -9.90
N GLN A 217 15.88 -0.01 -11.14
CA GLN A 217 16.80 0.96 -11.76
C GLN A 217 16.80 2.29 -11.02
N ILE A 218 15.63 2.84 -10.67
CA ILE A 218 15.51 4.09 -9.92
C ILE A 218 16.21 3.97 -8.56
N LYS A 219 15.97 2.89 -7.83
CA LYS A 219 16.59 2.68 -6.51
C LYS A 219 18.10 2.55 -6.62
N ALA A 220 18.61 1.76 -7.54
CA ALA A 220 20.03 1.63 -7.79
C ALA A 220 20.68 2.97 -8.18
N GLY A 221 19.96 3.80 -8.92
CA GLY A 221 20.40 5.11 -9.33
C GLY A 221 20.46 6.18 -8.23
N LEU A 222 19.93 5.93 -7.04
CA LEU A 222 19.97 6.92 -5.93
C LEU A 222 21.40 7.26 -5.47
N VAL A 223 22.32 6.34 -5.61
CA VAL A 223 23.75 6.48 -5.22
C VAL A 223 24.67 6.67 -6.42
N ALA A 224 24.13 6.85 -7.62
CA ALA A 224 24.92 7.12 -8.82
C ALA A 224 25.61 8.49 -8.72
N PRO A 225 26.70 8.75 -9.49
CA PRO A 225 27.33 10.07 -9.55
C PRO A 225 26.35 11.21 -9.88
N ARG A 226 25.31 10.94 -10.67
CA ARG A 226 24.14 11.77 -10.83
C ARG A 226 22.90 11.00 -10.35
N PRO A 227 22.44 11.24 -9.11
CA PRO A 227 21.32 10.50 -8.53
C PRO A 227 20.01 10.62 -9.31
N SER A 228 19.20 9.56 -9.29
CA SER A 228 17.91 9.47 -10.00
C SER A 228 16.90 10.54 -9.59
N TYR A 229 17.02 11.14 -8.41
CA TYR A 229 16.13 12.21 -7.94
C TYR A 229 16.45 13.59 -8.51
N LEU A 230 17.61 13.77 -9.15
CA LEU A 230 17.95 15.02 -9.81
C LEU A 230 17.34 15.06 -11.21
N PRO A 231 16.82 16.23 -11.64
CA PRO A 231 16.29 16.37 -13.00
C PRO A 231 17.39 16.11 -14.02
N GLN A 232 17.04 15.45 -15.12
CA GLN A 232 17.89 15.37 -16.29
C GLN A 232 18.06 16.80 -16.81
N LEU A 233 19.31 17.30 -16.89
CA LEU A 233 19.57 18.58 -17.58
C LEU A 233 19.39 18.31 -19.07
N ALA A 234 18.56 19.14 -19.71
CA ALA A 234 18.38 19.13 -21.15
C ALA A 234 19.67 19.56 -21.87
#